data_9d8e2d1a18993c5184a9aec712f311e3
#
_entry.id   9d8e2d1a18993c5184a9aec712f311e3
#
_cell.length_a   1.000
_cell.length_b   1.000
_cell.length_c   1.000
_cell.angle_alpha   90.00
_cell.angle_beta   90.00
_cell.angle_gamma   90.00
#
_symmetry.space_group_name_H-M   'P 1'
#
loop_
_entity.id
_entity.type
_entity.pdbx_description
1 polymer ?
#
loop_
_entity_poly.entity_id
_entity_poly.type
_entity_poly.pdbx_seq_one_letter_code
_entity_poly.pdbx_strand_id
1 'polypeptide(L)'
;MSCSLVGSEMCIRDRSYILHIETSTIQCSVSIAFKGEYIAGKQLLVNEFIHGKKLHIFIKDILEKTKIKATDLNAVAVSKGPGSYTGLRIGVAAAKGICFAQDIPLIGVNTLEIMVAPFFNKNEYDYLIPMLDARRMEVYSAIFDTKKRYIQKTNAFVLSENSFFDKVENGSCLVIGNGASKFKTLKPKINAHYNEEHFPSAIDMCDICWNHYKDRNFENLALFEPYYLKD
;
A
#
# COMPACT_ATOMS: atom_id res chain seq x y z
N MET A 1 43.56 16.12 -22.43
CA MET A 1 43.25 15.87 -21.01
C MET A 1 41.80 16.27 -20.76
N SER A 2 40.88 15.37 -20.88
CA SER A 2 39.48 15.55 -20.44
C SER A 2 38.84 14.19 -20.26
N CYS A 3 39.02 13.62 -19.11
CA CYS A 3 38.29 12.42 -18.75
C CYS A 3 38.21 12.36 -17.22
N SER A 4 37.21 12.97 -16.63
CA SER A 4 36.93 12.81 -15.18
C SER A 4 35.55 13.21 -14.68
N LEU A 5 34.61 13.64 -15.52
CA LEU A 5 33.28 14.06 -15.05
C LEU A 5 32.13 13.05 -15.33
N VAL A 6 32.38 12.01 -16.10
CA VAL A 6 31.34 11.03 -16.47
C VAL A 6 31.12 9.94 -15.39
N GLY A 7 32.10 9.71 -14.53
CA GLY A 7 32.02 8.62 -13.53
C GLY A 7 31.19 8.94 -12.28
N SER A 8 31.08 10.22 -11.88
CA SER A 8 30.39 10.60 -10.64
C SER A 8 28.87 10.75 -10.82
N GLU A 9 28.42 11.19 -11.97
CA GLU A 9 26.97 11.31 -12.25
C GLU A 9 26.30 9.96 -12.50
N MET A 10 27.03 9.00 -13.07
CA MET A 10 26.50 7.65 -13.29
C MET A 10 26.33 6.88 -11.99
N CYS A 11 27.20 7.10 -10.98
CA CYS A 11 27.06 6.46 -9.66
C CYS A 11 25.93 7.03 -8.80
N ILE A 12 25.55 8.31 -8.98
CA ILE A 12 24.47 8.93 -8.21
C ILE A 12 23.09 8.55 -8.78
N ARG A 13 22.96 8.41 -10.10
CA ARG A 13 21.73 7.98 -10.78
C ARG A 13 21.34 6.52 -10.50
N ASP A 14 22.23 5.70 -10.00
CA ASP A 14 22.00 4.27 -9.77
C ASP A 14 21.46 3.93 -8.36
N ARG A 15 21.41 4.94 -7.47
CA ARG A 15 20.81 4.78 -6.14
C ARG A 15 19.30 5.06 -6.23
N SER A 16 18.47 4.09 -5.86
CA SER A 16 17.01 4.22 -5.93
C SER A 16 16.39 3.82 -4.60
N TYR A 17 16.48 4.74 -3.62
CA TYR A 17 15.80 4.62 -2.33
C TYR A 17 14.37 5.14 -2.44
N ILE A 18 13.41 4.33 -2.05
CA ILE A 18 12.00 4.71 -1.97
C ILE A 18 11.55 4.63 -0.52
N LEU A 19 10.98 5.73 -0.04
CA LEU A 19 10.29 5.79 1.26
C LEU A 19 8.83 5.41 1.05
N HIS A 20 8.33 4.44 1.82
CA HIS A 20 6.93 4.00 1.77
C HIS A 20 6.20 4.45 3.03
N ILE A 21 4.96 4.91 2.87
CA ILE A 21 4.08 5.40 3.93
C ILE A 21 2.72 4.70 3.81
N GLU A 22 2.31 4.01 4.88
CA GLU A 22 1.00 3.37 4.97
C GLU A 22 0.27 3.86 6.22
N THR A 23 -0.88 4.50 6.00
CA THR A 23 -1.70 5.11 7.07
C THR A 23 -3.20 4.95 6.83
N SER A 24 -3.59 4.06 5.92
CA SER A 24 -4.99 3.89 5.49
C SER A 24 -5.87 3.15 6.50
N THR A 25 -5.27 2.51 7.51
CA THR A 25 -5.97 1.74 8.56
C THR A 25 -5.53 2.18 9.95
N ILE A 26 -5.83 1.40 10.99
CA ILE A 26 -5.31 1.61 12.35
C ILE A 26 -3.81 1.29 12.47
N GLN A 27 -3.24 0.60 11.48
CA GLN A 27 -1.79 0.39 11.41
C GLN A 27 -1.10 1.63 10.85
N CYS A 28 -0.10 2.13 11.56
CA CYS A 28 0.82 3.16 11.08
C CYS A 28 2.13 2.50 10.73
N SER A 29 2.55 2.55 9.48
CA SER A 29 3.81 1.94 9.06
C SER A 29 4.57 2.79 8.05
N VAL A 30 5.89 2.70 8.12
CA VAL A 30 6.84 3.29 7.17
C VAL A 30 7.95 2.29 6.87
N SER A 31 8.48 2.32 5.66
CA SER A 31 9.65 1.53 5.28
C SER A 31 10.52 2.26 4.27
N ILE A 32 11.76 1.83 4.14
CA ILE A 32 12.67 2.23 3.08
C ILE A 32 13.09 0.97 2.34
N ALA A 33 13.06 1.03 1.03
CA ALA A 33 13.63 0.00 0.15
C ALA A 33 14.67 0.59 -0.79
N PHE A 34 15.58 -0.26 -1.24
CA PHE A 34 16.55 0.04 -2.28
C PHE A 34 16.27 -0.88 -3.48
N LYS A 35 15.91 -0.31 -4.62
CA LYS A 35 15.57 -1.07 -5.84
C LYS A 35 14.54 -2.20 -5.61
N GLY A 36 13.54 -1.93 -4.75
CA GLY A 36 12.51 -2.90 -4.38
C GLY A 36 12.87 -3.81 -3.20
N GLU A 37 14.13 -3.87 -2.80
CA GLU A 37 14.56 -4.67 -1.65
C GLU A 37 14.39 -3.91 -0.34
N TYR A 38 13.68 -4.51 0.61
CA TYR A 38 13.46 -3.94 1.93
C TYR A 38 14.76 -3.73 2.70
N ILE A 39 14.96 -2.52 3.25
CA ILE A 39 16.12 -2.18 4.09
C ILE A 39 15.72 -2.08 5.56
N ALA A 40 14.74 -1.25 5.85
CA ALA A 40 14.29 -0.99 7.20
C ALA A 40 12.85 -0.50 7.20
N GLY A 41 12.15 -0.74 8.30
CA GLY A 41 10.79 -0.24 8.51
C GLY A 41 10.44 -0.17 9.98
N LYS A 42 9.36 0.53 10.26
CA LYS A 42 8.74 0.65 11.56
C LYS A 42 7.24 0.63 11.40
N GLN A 43 6.58 -0.18 12.20
CA GLN A 43 5.13 -0.28 12.18
C GLN A 43 4.57 -0.42 13.59
N LEU A 44 3.36 0.05 13.78
CA LEU A 44 2.64 -0.06 15.04
C LEU A 44 1.15 -0.22 14.74
N LEU A 45 0.58 -1.31 15.23
CA LEU A 45 -0.84 -1.59 15.21
C LEU A 45 -1.41 -1.34 16.61
N VAL A 46 -2.32 -0.40 16.72
CA VAL A 46 -3.01 -0.08 17.98
C VAL A 46 -4.45 0.33 17.67
N ASN A 47 -5.37 0.12 18.61
CA ASN A 47 -6.78 0.48 18.44
C ASN A 47 -7.05 2.00 18.49
N GLU A 48 -6.04 2.82 18.26
CA GLU A 48 -6.12 4.27 18.22
C GLU A 48 -5.47 4.82 16.96
N PHE A 49 -6.02 5.91 16.42
CA PHE A 49 -5.41 6.59 15.28
C PHE A 49 -4.22 7.45 15.74
N ILE A 50 -3.02 6.87 15.67
CA ILE A 50 -1.78 7.51 16.13
C ILE A 50 -0.98 8.19 15.00
N HIS A 51 -1.46 8.16 13.76
CA HIS A 51 -0.72 8.60 12.58
C HIS A 51 -0.16 10.02 12.74
N GLY A 52 -0.97 10.96 13.21
CA GLY A 52 -0.55 12.35 13.43
C GLY A 52 0.60 12.51 14.44
N LYS A 53 0.67 11.59 15.42
CA LYS A 53 1.71 11.64 16.47
C LYS A 53 2.96 10.85 16.12
N LYS A 54 2.84 9.77 15.33
CA LYS A 54 3.91 8.77 15.17
C LYS A 54 4.54 8.77 13.79
N LEU A 55 3.82 9.14 12.73
CA LEU A 55 4.31 9.03 11.35
C LEU A 55 5.68 9.70 11.15
N HIS A 56 5.80 10.98 11.49
CA HIS A 56 7.05 11.72 11.32
C HIS A 56 8.18 11.20 12.21
N ILE A 57 7.85 10.70 13.41
CA ILE A 57 8.83 10.06 14.30
C ILE A 57 9.35 8.77 13.64
N PHE A 58 8.47 7.95 13.06
CA PHE A 58 8.88 6.72 12.40
C PHE A 58 9.75 7.01 11.17
N ILE A 59 9.40 8.01 10.36
CA ILE A 59 10.22 8.44 9.22
C ILE A 59 11.61 8.86 9.71
N LYS A 60 11.69 9.72 10.73
CA LYS A 60 12.97 10.16 11.31
C LYS A 60 13.79 8.97 11.80
N ASP A 61 13.20 8.10 12.62
CA ASP A 61 13.87 6.95 13.22
C ASP A 61 14.47 6.00 12.17
N ILE A 62 13.75 5.72 11.07
CA ILE A 62 14.27 4.82 10.03
C ILE A 62 15.38 5.48 9.21
N LEU A 63 15.29 6.78 8.92
CA LEU A 63 16.36 7.52 8.26
C LEU A 63 17.64 7.54 9.10
N GLU A 64 17.52 7.84 10.40
CA GLU A 64 18.65 7.82 11.33
C GLU A 64 19.26 6.42 11.47
N LYS A 65 18.43 5.39 11.63
CA LYS A 65 18.88 4.00 11.76
C LYS A 65 19.63 3.50 10.54
N THR A 66 19.17 3.89 9.35
CA THR A 66 19.77 3.46 8.08
C THR A 66 20.91 4.37 7.64
N LYS A 67 21.09 5.53 8.28
CA LYS A 67 22.03 6.59 7.85
C LYS A 67 21.74 7.12 6.44
N ILE A 68 20.52 6.94 5.94
CA ILE A 68 20.05 7.49 4.67
C ILE A 68 19.50 8.88 4.96
N LYS A 69 19.95 9.87 4.22
CA LYS A 69 19.45 11.24 4.34
C LYS A 69 18.17 11.40 3.51
N ALA A 70 17.31 12.35 3.87
CA ALA A 70 16.14 12.67 3.06
C ALA A 70 16.52 13.07 1.61
N THR A 71 17.68 13.67 1.43
CA THR A 71 18.26 14.03 0.12
C THR A 71 18.74 12.83 -0.71
N ASP A 72 18.85 11.64 -0.12
CA ASP A 72 19.24 10.42 -0.82
C ASP A 72 18.00 9.68 -1.38
N LEU A 73 16.78 10.09 -0.97
CA LEU A 73 15.54 9.51 -1.46
C LEU A 73 15.31 9.87 -2.94
N ASN A 74 14.77 8.93 -3.69
CA ASN A 74 14.48 9.07 -5.12
C ASN A 74 12.98 9.11 -5.43
N ALA A 75 12.16 8.65 -4.50
CA ALA A 75 10.71 8.77 -4.54
C ALA A 75 10.11 8.59 -3.14
N VAL A 76 8.87 9.04 -2.96
CA VAL A 76 8.03 8.65 -1.83
C VAL A 76 6.80 7.95 -2.37
N ALA A 77 6.46 6.81 -1.78
CA ALA A 77 5.24 6.08 -2.07
C ALA A 77 4.28 6.17 -0.88
N VAL A 78 2.99 6.28 -1.17
CA VAL A 78 1.94 6.38 -0.16
C VAL A 78 0.72 5.57 -0.57
N SER A 79 0.06 4.95 0.42
CA SER A 79 -1.27 4.37 0.19
C SER A 79 -2.26 5.47 -0.17
N LYS A 80 -2.89 5.35 -1.33
CA LYS A 80 -3.86 6.35 -1.81
C LYS A 80 -5.30 6.07 -1.40
N GLY A 81 -5.56 4.94 -0.78
CA GLY A 81 -6.90 4.50 -0.42
C GLY A 81 -7.35 3.26 -1.22
N PRO A 82 -8.53 2.73 -0.88
CA PRO A 82 -9.48 3.21 0.14
C PRO A 82 -8.99 2.98 1.57
N GLY A 83 -9.63 3.65 2.54
CA GLY A 83 -9.30 3.48 3.95
C GLY A 83 -9.80 4.63 4.85
N SER A 84 -9.14 4.79 5.99
CA SER A 84 -9.42 5.86 6.94
C SER A 84 -9.22 7.25 6.33
N TYR A 85 -10.28 8.04 6.28
CA TYR A 85 -10.26 9.40 5.75
C TYR A 85 -9.16 10.29 6.34
N THR A 86 -9.08 10.32 7.67
CA THR A 86 -8.05 11.10 8.38
C THR A 86 -6.65 10.50 8.18
N GLY A 87 -6.53 9.17 8.26
CA GLY A 87 -5.25 8.48 8.06
C GLY A 87 -4.66 8.76 6.68
N LEU A 88 -5.44 8.60 5.63
CA LEU A 88 -5.02 8.87 4.25
C LEU A 88 -4.55 10.32 4.06
N ARG A 89 -5.27 11.30 4.61
CA ARG A 89 -4.87 12.71 4.52
C ARG A 89 -3.53 12.99 5.20
N ILE A 90 -3.30 12.40 6.37
CA ILE A 90 -2.04 12.55 7.10
C ILE A 90 -0.88 11.95 6.29
N GLY A 91 -1.04 10.73 5.77
CA GLY A 91 -0.02 10.07 4.96
C GLY A 91 0.29 10.83 3.67
N VAL A 92 -0.76 11.21 2.93
CA VAL A 92 -0.61 11.96 1.68
C VAL A 92 0.01 13.33 1.90
N ALA A 93 -0.39 14.06 2.95
CA ALA A 93 0.22 15.36 3.27
C ALA A 93 1.71 15.23 3.59
N ALA A 94 2.10 14.22 4.39
CA ALA A 94 3.49 13.94 4.71
C ALA A 94 4.30 13.58 3.45
N ALA A 95 3.77 12.68 2.61
CA ALA A 95 4.41 12.26 1.37
C ALA A 95 4.61 13.44 0.41
N LYS A 96 3.55 14.25 0.18
CA LYS A 96 3.61 15.45 -0.67
C LYS A 96 4.64 16.46 -0.14
N GLY A 97 4.68 16.68 1.19
CA GLY A 97 5.64 17.59 1.81
C GLY A 97 7.10 17.17 1.56
N ILE A 98 7.39 15.87 1.70
CA ILE A 98 8.76 15.34 1.44
C ILE A 98 9.08 15.43 -0.06
N CYS A 99 8.17 15.01 -0.94
CA CYS A 99 8.36 15.07 -2.39
C CYS A 99 8.63 16.51 -2.84
N PHE A 100 7.86 17.47 -2.36
CA PHE A 100 8.04 18.88 -2.68
C PHE A 100 9.40 19.43 -2.20
N ALA A 101 9.77 19.10 -0.95
CA ALA A 101 11.02 19.60 -0.36
C ALA A 101 12.29 19.02 -1.02
N GLN A 102 12.20 17.80 -1.57
CA GLN A 102 13.33 17.10 -2.17
C GLN A 102 13.31 17.09 -3.71
N ASP A 103 12.27 17.66 -4.32
CA ASP A 103 12.04 17.64 -5.79
C ASP A 103 12.07 16.22 -6.35
N ILE A 104 11.36 15.28 -5.70
CA ILE A 104 11.26 13.87 -6.06
C ILE A 104 9.82 13.45 -6.33
N PRO A 105 9.59 12.41 -7.17
CA PRO A 105 8.26 11.97 -7.52
C PRO A 105 7.49 11.30 -6.39
N LEU A 106 6.15 11.40 -6.47
CA LEU A 106 5.19 10.73 -5.61
C LEU A 106 4.60 9.52 -6.33
N ILE A 107 4.49 8.39 -5.61
CA ILE A 107 3.86 7.16 -6.08
C ILE A 107 2.62 6.88 -5.22
N GLY A 108 1.45 6.78 -5.84
CA GLY A 108 0.21 6.42 -5.17
C GLY A 108 -0.12 4.93 -5.36
N VAL A 109 -0.27 4.17 -4.28
CA VAL A 109 -0.59 2.74 -4.34
C VAL A 109 -1.96 2.47 -3.75
N ASN A 110 -2.76 1.62 -4.41
CA ASN A 110 -4.06 1.21 -3.89
C ASN A 110 -3.89 0.37 -2.61
N THR A 111 -4.64 0.71 -1.55
CA THR A 111 -4.53 0.03 -0.25
C THR A 111 -4.85 -1.46 -0.34
N LEU A 112 -5.84 -1.84 -1.15
CA LEU A 112 -6.22 -3.25 -1.32
C LEU A 112 -5.15 -4.05 -2.06
N GLU A 113 -4.40 -3.41 -2.96
CA GLU A 113 -3.26 -4.03 -3.63
C GLU A 113 -2.11 -4.26 -2.65
N ILE A 114 -1.84 -3.31 -1.76
CA ILE A 114 -0.85 -3.47 -0.68
C ILE A 114 -1.23 -4.65 0.21
N MET A 115 -2.50 -4.79 0.58
CA MET A 115 -2.98 -5.88 1.44
C MET A 115 -2.74 -7.27 0.85
N VAL A 116 -2.84 -7.43 -0.46
CA VAL A 116 -2.69 -8.74 -1.10
C VAL A 116 -1.25 -9.02 -1.55
N ALA A 117 -0.38 -8.03 -1.54
CA ALA A 117 1.00 -8.16 -2.02
C ALA A 117 1.77 -9.36 -1.43
N PRO A 118 1.69 -9.67 -0.11
CA PRO A 118 2.38 -10.81 0.47
C PRO A 118 1.88 -12.19 0.02
N PHE A 119 0.71 -12.22 -0.60
CA PHE A 119 0.03 -13.47 -1.00
C PHE A 119 0.15 -13.77 -2.49
N PHE A 120 0.65 -12.84 -3.30
CA PHE A 120 0.92 -13.09 -4.70
C PHE A 120 1.97 -14.20 -4.89
N ASN A 121 1.81 -14.99 -5.93
CA ASN A 121 2.71 -16.07 -6.32
C ASN A 121 2.85 -17.24 -5.31
N LYS A 122 2.00 -17.31 -4.28
CA LYS A 122 2.04 -18.43 -3.32
C LYS A 122 1.32 -19.69 -3.83
N ASN A 123 0.48 -19.57 -4.86
CA ASN A 123 -0.30 -20.65 -5.46
C ASN A 123 -1.14 -21.48 -4.48
N GLU A 124 -1.49 -20.90 -3.31
CA GLU A 124 -2.31 -21.55 -2.29
C GLU A 124 -3.80 -21.34 -2.54
N TYR A 125 -4.13 -20.26 -3.25
CA TYR A 125 -5.50 -19.83 -3.55
C TYR A 125 -5.59 -19.39 -5.00
N ASP A 126 -6.78 -19.48 -5.59
CA ASP A 126 -7.03 -19.01 -6.96
C ASP A 126 -7.32 -17.51 -6.98
N TYR A 127 -7.96 -17.01 -5.91
CA TYR A 127 -8.37 -15.61 -5.77
C TYR A 127 -8.00 -15.02 -4.42
N LEU A 128 -7.61 -13.74 -4.44
CA LEU A 128 -7.33 -12.93 -3.27
C LEU A 128 -8.37 -11.81 -3.20
N ILE A 129 -9.10 -11.72 -2.08
CA ILE A 129 -10.22 -10.79 -1.88
C ILE A 129 -9.94 -9.92 -0.64
N PRO A 130 -9.20 -8.82 -0.78
CA PRO A 130 -8.98 -7.88 0.32
C PRO A 130 -10.28 -7.15 0.65
N MET A 131 -10.57 -7.00 1.93
CA MET A 131 -11.76 -6.33 2.45
C MET A 131 -11.40 -5.37 3.58
N LEU A 132 -11.64 -4.09 3.38
CA LEU A 132 -11.62 -3.09 4.44
C LEU A 132 -13.04 -2.74 4.86
N ASP A 133 -13.25 -2.65 6.17
CA ASP A 133 -14.53 -2.23 6.75
C ASP A 133 -14.92 -0.82 6.30
N ALA A 134 -16.09 -0.69 5.63
CA ALA A 134 -16.66 0.57 5.16
C ALA A 134 -17.91 1.00 5.96
N ARG A 135 -18.04 0.50 7.20
CA ARG A 135 -19.18 0.63 8.12
C ARG A 135 -20.43 -0.14 7.63
N ARG A 136 -21.42 -0.31 8.53
CA ARG A 136 -22.63 -1.12 8.26
C ARG A 136 -22.25 -2.45 7.62
N MET A 137 -23.05 -2.95 6.66
CA MET A 137 -22.79 -4.18 5.89
C MET A 137 -22.01 -3.91 4.59
N GLU A 138 -21.16 -2.88 4.59
CA GLU A 138 -20.33 -2.55 3.43
C GLU A 138 -18.84 -2.77 3.70
N VAL A 139 -18.14 -3.08 2.62
CA VAL A 139 -16.69 -3.20 2.58
C VAL A 139 -16.13 -2.48 1.34
N TYR A 140 -14.92 -1.97 1.45
CA TYR A 140 -14.11 -1.69 0.27
C TYR A 140 -13.39 -2.97 -0.10
N SER A 141 -13.55 -3.42 -1.34
CA SER A 141 -13.00 -4.68 -1.80
C SER A 141 -12.58 -4.63 -3.26
N ALA A 142 -11.78 -5.60 -3.65
CA ALA A 142 -11.38 -5.92 -5.00
C ALA A 142 -11.24 -7.45 -5.10
N ILE A 143 -11.09 -8.00 -6.30
CA ILE A 143 -10.70 -9.38 -6.52
C ILE A 143 -9.45 -9.40 -7.39
N PHE A 144 -8.45 -10.12 -6.93
CA PHE A 144 -7.22 -10.37 -7.67
C PHE A 144 -7.05 -11.86 -7.94
N ASP A 145 -6.44 -12.19 -9.07
CA ASP A 145 -5.86 -13.51 -9.25
C ASP A 145 -4.41 -13.53 -8.66
N THR A 146 -3.84 -14.71 -8.59
CA THR A 146 -2.48 -14.91 -8.07
C THR A 146 -1.39 -14.33 -8.97
N LYS A 147 -1.73 -13.93 -10.22
CA LYS A 147 -0.85 -13.27 -11.19
C LYS A 147 -0.92 -11.74 -11.12
N LYS A 148 -1.44 -11.18 -10.03
CA LYS A 148 -1.59 -9.73 -9.78
C LYS A 148 -2.60 -9.03 -10.70
N ARG A 149 -3.48 -9.75 -11.41
CA ARG A 149 -4.48 -9.13 -12.27
C ARG A 149 -5.77 -8.87 -11.49
N TYR A 150 -6.35 -7.70 -11.70
CA TYR A 150 -7.68 -7.40 -11.20
C TYR A 150 -8.74 -8.21 -11.96
N ILE A 151 -9.43 -9.11 -11.29
CA ILE A 151 -10.68 -9.72 -11.76
C ILE A 151 -11.83 -8.76 -11.53
N GLN A 152 -11.80 -8.05 -10.40
CA GLN A 152 -12.73 -6.97 -10.09
C GLN A 152 -11.97 -5.79 -9.48
N LYS A 153 -12.17 -4.59 -10.06
CA LYS A 153 -11.55 -3.36 -9.57
C LYS A 153 -12.10 -2.95 -8.20
N THR A 154 -11.28 -2.19 -7.47
CA THR A 154 -11.63 -1.61 -6.17
C THR A 154 -12.95 -0.85 -6.22
N ASN A 155 -13.88 -1.21 -5.32
CA ASN A 155 -15.16 -0.51 -5.14
C ASN A 155 -15.69 -0.72 -3.73
N ALA A 156 -16.76 0.01 -3.38
CA ALA A 156 -17.57 -0.23 -2.20
C ALA A 156 -18.67 -1.27 -2.53
N PHE A 157 -18.81 -2.28 -1.68
CA PHE A 157 -19.79 -3.36 -1.86
C PHE A 157 -20.65 -3.50 -0.62
N VAL A 158 -21.98 -3.52 -0.80
CA VAL A 158 -22.91 -4.03 0.20
C VAL A 158 -22.84 -5.55 0.16
N LEU A 159 -22.48 -6.16 1.28
CA LEU A 159 -22.27 -7.59 1.37
C LEU A 159 -23.59 -8.37 1.44
N SER A 160 -23.62 -9.51 0.76
CA SER A 160 -24.67 -10.55 0.82
C SER A 160 -24.03 -11.94 0.76
N GLU A 161 -24.81 -12.99 0.99
CA GLU A 161 -24.35 -14.38 0.87
C GLU A 161 -23.89 -14.75 -0.56
N ASN A 162 -24.40 -14.05 -1.57
CA ASN A 162 -24.06 -14.28 -2.98
C ASN A 162 -22.95 -13.31 -3.48
N SER A 163 -22.43 -12.42 -2.61
CA SER A 163 -21.38 -11.50 -3.03
C SER A 163 -20.17 -12.25 -3.57
N PHE A 164 -19.67 -11.79 -4.71
CA PHE A 164 -18.49 -12.32 -5.44
C PHE A 164 -18.68 -13.71 -6.09
N PHE A 165 -19.78 -14.42 -5.86
CA PHE A 165 -20.01 -15.78 -6.37
C PHE A 165 -19.79 -15.87 -7.89
N ASP A 166 -20.37 -14.95 -8.67
CA ASP A 166 -20.27 -14.94 -10.14
C ASP A 166 -18.87 -14.59 -10.67
N LYS A 167 -17.94 -14.17 -9.79
CA LYS A 167 -16.60 -13.72 -10.16
C LYS A 167 -15.51 -14.74 -9.85
N VAL A 168 -15.73 -15.57 -8.83
CA VAL A 168 -14.70 -16.51 -8.37
C VAL A 168 -15.03 -17.97 -8.72
N GLU A 169 -16.19 -18.19 -9.35
CA GLU A 169 -16.64 -19.54 -9.75
C GLU A 169 -16.46 -20.56 -8.60
N ASN A 170 -15.80 -21.69 -8.88
CA ASN A 170 -15.50 -22.73 -7.89
C ASN A 170 -14.09 -22.63 -7.32
N GLY A 171 -13.38 -21.53 -7.56
CA GLY A 171 -12.01 -21.34 -7.11
C GLY A 171 -11.91 -21.13 -5.60
N SER A 172 -10.74 -21.49 -5.05
CA SER A 172 -10.40 -21.21 -3.65
C SER A 172 -10.07 -19.75 -3.45
N CYS A 173 -10.65 -19.12 -2.41
CA CYS A 173 -10.51 -17.71 -2.15
C CYS A 173 -9.83 -17.48 -0.81
N LEU A 174 -8.86 -16.54 -0.75
CA LEU A 174 -8.38 -15.96 0.51
C LEU A 174 -9.03 -14.59 0.71
N VAL A 175 -9.88 -14.46 1.72
CA VAL A 175 -10.51 -13.20 2.12
C VAL A 175 -9.69 -12.56 3.24
N ILE A 176 -9.24 -11.30 3.04
CA ILE A 176 -8.18 -10.69 3.84
C ILE A 176 -8.65 -9.35 4.41
N GLY A 177 -8.34 -9.10 5.69
CA GLY A 177 -8.53 -7.81 6.33
C GLY A 177 -9.74 -7.72 7.25
N ASN A 178 -9.91 -6.57 7.89
CA ASN A 178 -10.91 -6.34 8.93
C ASN A 178 -12.38 -6.35 8.44
N GLY A 179 -12.61 -6.24 7.15
CA GLY A 179 -13.94 -6.42 6.55
C GLY A 179 -14.33 -7.89 6.36
N ALA A 180 -13.36 -8.81 6.42
CA ALA A 180 -13.58 -10.24 6.18
C ALA A 180 -14.50 -10.89 7.23
N SER A 181 -14.47 -10.44 8.48
CA SER A 181 -15.35 -10.93 9.55
C SER A 181 -16.83 -10.75 9.22
N LYS A 182 -17.20 -9.59 8.65
CA LYS A 182 -18.58 -9.34 8.21
C LYS A 182 -19.03 -10.32 7.13
N PHE A 183 -18.15 -10.56 6.15
CA PHE A 183 -18.45 -11.49 5.06
C PHE A 183 -18.60 -12.93 5.55
N LYS A 184 -17.73 -13.36 6.46
CA LYS A 184 -17.78 -14.68 7.10
C LYS A 184 -19.11 -14.94 7.83
N THR A 185 -19.66 -13.92 8.51
CA THR A 185 -20.94 -14.06 9.25
C THR A 185 -22.13 -14.32 8.33
N LEU A 186 -22.07 -13.89 7.08
CA LEU A 186 -23.09 -14.12 6.06
C LEU A 186 -23.08 -15.55 5.48
N LYS A 187 -22.08 -16.38 5.84
CA LYS A 187 -21.91 -17.74 5.29
C LYS A 187 -21.96 -17.74 3.76
N PRO A 188 -21.05 -17.02 3.09
CA PRO A 188 -21.11 -16.85 1.65
C PRO A 188 -20.95 -18.18 0.90
N LYS A 189 -21.54 -18.24 -0.31
CA LYS A 189 -21.55 -19.45 -1.16
C LYS A 189 -20.24 -19.64 -1.96
N ILE A 190 -19.13 -19.13 -1.49
CA ILE A 190 -17.80 -19.32 -2.10
C ILE A 190 -16.89 -20.15 -1.20
N ASN A 191 -15.91 -20.82 -1.79
CA ASN A 191 -14.89 -21.55 -1.06
C ASN A 191 -13.87 -20.56 -0.48
N ALA A 192 -14.12 -20.03 0.73
CA ALA A 192 -13.36 -18.94 1.33
C ALA A 192 -12.58 -19.37 2.57
N HIS A 193 -11.29 -19.02 2.59
CA HIS A 193 -10.43 -18.99 3.76
C HIS A 193 -10.30 -17.54 4.23
N TYR A 194 -10.13 -17.30 5.53
CA TYR A 194 -10.19 -15.96 6.10
C TYR A 194 -8.91 -15.61 6.87
N ASN A 195 -8.37 -14.41 6.59
CA ASN A 195 -7.31 -13.78 7.37
C ASN A 195 -7.79 -12.40 7.82
N GLU A 196 -8.45 -12.36 8.97
CA GLU A 196 -9.16 -11.18 9.48
C GLU A 196 -8.22 -10.15 10.15
N GLU A 197 -7.01 -10.57 10.54
CA GLU A 197 -6.04 -9.76 11.29
C GLU A 197 -4.93 -9.14 10.43
N HIS A 198 -4.98 -9.36 9.13
CA HIS A 198 -3.99 -8.79 8.23
C HIS A 198 -4.34 -7.36 7.83
N PHE A 199 -3.42 -6.43 8.04
CA PHE A 199 -3.52 -5.02 7.67
C PHE A 199 -2.45 -4.66 6.64
N PRO A 200 -2.72 -3.67 5.76
CA PRO A 200 -1.72 -3.19 4.81
C PRO A 200 -0.51 -2.62 5.55
N SER A 201 0.67 -2.89 5.02
CA SER A 201 1.93 -2.41 5.60
C SER A 201 2.82 -1.74 4.55
N ALA A 202 3.56 -0.73 4.97
CA ALA A 202 4.56 -0.09 4.13
C ALA A 202 5.65 -1.06 3.64
N ILE A 203 5.88 -2.16 4.37
CA ILE A 203 6.83 -3.22 3.97
C ILE A 203 6.35 -3.93 2.71
N ASP A 204 5.04 -4.13 2.59
CA ASP A 204 4.42 -4.84 1.47
C ASP A 204 4.38 -4.01 0.19
N MET A 205 4.78 -2.73 0.26
CA MET A 205 4.82 -1.82 -0.88
C MET A 205 6.10 -1.94 -1.73
N CYS A 206 7.16 -2.58 -1.22
CA CYS A 206 8.50 -2.51 -1.82
C CYS A 206 8.53 -2.87 -3.31
N ASP A 207 8.05 -4.06 -3.68
CA ASP A 207 8.02 -4.53 -5.08
C ASP A 207 7.08 -3.71 -5.96
N ILE A 208 5.90 -3.37 -5.44
CA ILE A 208 4.89 -2.60 -6.16
C ILE A 208 5.47 -1.23 -6.53
N CYS A 209 6.02 -0.53 -5.54
CA CYS A 209 6.56 0.81 -5.74
C CYS A 209 7.79 0.82 -6.63
N TRP A 210 8.63 -0.21 -6.55
CA TRP A 210 9.77 -0.35 -7.44
C TRP A 210 9.34 -0.50 -8.91
N ASN A 211 8.29 -1.28 -9.18
CA ASN A 211 7.73 -1.41 -10.53
C ASN A 211 7.15 -0.08 -11.01
N HIS A 212 6.34 0.62 -10.21
CA HIS A 212 5.84 1.95 -10.53
C HIS A 212 6.97 2.95 -10.81
N TYR A 213 8.05 2.91 -10.01
CA TYR A 213 9.21 3.78 -10.20
C TYR A 213 9.93 3.52 -11.52
N LYS A 214 10.17 2.25 -11.89
CA LYS A 214 10.77 1.86 -13.17
C LYS A 214 9.93 2.29 -14.37
N ASP A 215 8.61 2.13 -14.25
CA ASP A 215 7.64 2.45 -15.28
C ASP A 215 7.33 3.96 -15.32
N ARG A 216 7.94 4.77 -14.44
CA ARG A 216 7.68 6.20 -14.25
C ARG A 216 6.20 6.52 -14.03
N ASN A 217 5.48 5.62 -13.38
CA ASN A 217 4.09 5.80 -13.03
C ASN A 217 3.98 6.65 -11.75
N PHE A 218 4.08 7.96 -11.94
CA PHE A 218 4.10 8.96 -10.88
C PHE A 218 2.80 9.75 -10.86
N GLU A 219 2.40 10.16 -9.68
CA GLU A 219 1.24 11.03 -9.47
C GLU A 219 1.61 12.50 -9.70
N ASN A 220 0.65 13.28 -10.14
CA ASN A 220 0.82 14.73 -10.20
C ASN A 220 0.82 15.29 -8.77
N LEU A 221 1.97 15.76 -8.29
CA LEU A 221 2.15 16.16 -6.90
C LEU A 221 1.16 17.25 -6.46
N ALA A 222 0.84 18.21 -7.32
CA ALA A 222 -0.08 19.30 -6.99
C ALA A 222 -1.53 18.81 -6.87
N LEU A 223 -1.98 17.97 -7.79
CA LEU A 223 -3.36 17.52 -7.95
C LEU A 223 -3.68 16.23 -7.21
N PHE A 224 -2.67 15.51 -6.70
CA PHE A 224 -2.87 14.23 -6.05
C PHE A 224 -3.70 14.36 -4.78
N GLU A 225 -4.77 13.58 -4.72
CA GLU A 225 -5.67 13.45 -3.57
C GLU A 225 -5.90 11.98 -3.24
N PRO A 226 -6.26 11.64 -1.97
CA PRO A 226 -6.67 10.30 -1.63
C PRO A 226 -7.86 9.82 -2.47
N TYR A 227 -7.87 8.53 -2.77
CA TYR A 227 -8.96 7.89 -3.51
C TYR A 227 -10.15 7.64 -2.59
N TYR A 228 -11.11 8.57 -2.63
CA TYR A 228 -12.35 8.46 -1.89
C TYR A 228 -13.40 7.70 -2.73
N LEU A 229 -13.93 6.60 -2.18
CA LEU A 229 -14.99 5.80 -2.81
C LEU A 229 -16.39 6.17 -2.34
N LYS A 230 -16.47 7.03 -1.32
CA LYS A 230 -17.70 7.57 -0.77
C LYS A 230 -17.51 9.04 -0.43
N ASP A 231 -18.55 9.82 -0.68
CA ASP A 231 -18.69 11.20 -0.23
C ASP A 231 -19.04 11.27 1.26
#